data_06e696a9d07f2d14d6866a61fb35bcde
#
_entry.id   06e696a9d07f2d14d6866a61fb35bcde
#
_cell.length_a   1.000
_cell.length_b   1.000
_cell.length_c   1.000
_cell.angle_alpha   90.00
_cell.angle_beta   90.00
_cell.angle_gamma   90.00
#
_symmetry.space_group_name_H-M   'P 1'
#
loop_
_entity.id
_entity.type
_entity.pdbx_description
1 polymer ?
#
loop_
_entity_poly.entity_id
_entity_poly.type
_entity_poly.pdbx_seq_one_letter_code
_entity_poly.pdbx_strand_id
1 'polypeptide(L)'
;TEALFSVQRDYLYRTYPQARIFTLTIPGVVDVSSTDLRIMLAKGEGVNLLPPAVYGYILREGLYGTRADLKRLPLRELRPVALSYLKNKRIPHVLGTEQEAIRLAERYGADVEKARVAALLHDCTKKLNMEEQLELCGRYGIQLDELEQKALKLLHAKTGAAIARDVFGVDDEIYNAIWWHTTGHAHMTLLEKVIYLADYIEPSRNFPGVDKLRAVCYKDLDEGLLMGLEMTIEEMTEMGN
;
A
#
# COMPACT_ATOMS: atom_id res chain seq x y z
N THR A 1 -27.24 16.65 -21.67
CA THR A 1 -28.30 17.65 -21.37
C THR A 1 -29.65 16.96 -21.46
N GLU A 2 -30.67 17.49 -20.75
CA GLU A 2 -32.03 16.96 -20.69
C GLU A 2 -32.68 16.80 -22.07
N ALA A 3 -32.33 17.70 -23.00
CA ALA A 3 -32.77 17.66 -24.40
C ALA A 3 -32.23 16.44 -25.17
N LEU A 4 -30.99 16.07 -24.98
CA LEU A 4 -30.39 14.86 -25.60
C LEU A 4 -31.01 13.59 -25.05
N PHE A 5 -31.31 13.55 -23.75
CA PHE A 5 -31.95 12.42 -23.09
C PHE A 5 -33.38 12.20 -23.63
N SER A 6 -34.18 13.26 -23.79
CA SER A 6 -35.55 13.15 -24.31
C SER A 6 -35.54 12.64 -25.76
N VAL A 7 -34.64 13.10 -26.61
CA VAL A 7 -34.47 12.61 -27.99
C VAL A 7 -34.12 11.11 -28.02
N GLN A 8 -33.17 10.67 -27.19
CA GLN A 8 -32.80 9.25 -27.11
C GLN A 8 -33.92 8.36 -26.56
N ARG A 9 -34.62 8.83 -25.52
CA ARG A 9 -35.78 8.14 -24.96
C ARG A 9 -36.88 7.96 -26.00
N ASP A 10 -37.21 9.01 -26.75
CA ASP A 10 -38.23 8.97 -27.79
C ASP A 10 -37.83 8.06 -28.95
N TYR A 11 -36.53 8.03 -29.32
CA TYR A 11 -36.01 7.06 -30.28
C TYR A 11 -36.20 5.62 -29.80
N LEU A 12 -35.86 5.31 -28.55
CA LEU A 12 -35.99 3.99 -27.96
C LEU A 12 -37.45 3.51 -27.91
N TYR A 13 -38.41 4.40 -27.54
CA TYR A 13 -39.82 4.06 -27.55
C TYR A 13 -40.35 3.77 -28.95
N ARG A 14 -39.87 4.49 -29.97
CA ARG A 14 -40.26 4.23 -31.37
C ARG A 14 -39.68 2.92 -31.87
N THR A 15 -38.43 2.63 -31.54
CA THR A 15 -37.73 1.43 -32.02
C THR A 15 -38.17 0.18 -31.29
N TYR A 16 -38.48 0.29 -30.00
CA TYR A 16 -38.85 -0.81 -29.13
C TYR A 16 -40.15 -0.49 -28.35
N PRO A 17 -41.34 -0.56 -28.98
CA PRO A 17 -42.60 -0.12 -28.36
C PRO A 17 -42.97 -0.86 -27.06
N GLN A 18 -42.42 -2.09 -26.85
CA GLN A 18 -42.66 -2.89 -25.65
C GLN A 18 -41.60 -2.65 -24.55
N ALA A 19 -40.59 -1.81 -24.78
CA ALA A 19 -39.56 -1.54 -23.78
C ALA A 19 -40.13 -0.75 -22.61
N ARG A 20 -39.79 -1.19 -21.40
CA ARG A 20 -40.02 -0.40 -20.19
C ARG A 20 -38.77 0.41 -19.88
N ILE A 21 -38.83 1.73 -20.07
CA ILE A 21 -37.71 2.62 -19.83
C ILE A 21 -37.91 3.32 -18.48
N PHE A 22 -36.96 3.15 -17.57
CA PHE A 22 -36.96 3.80 -16.27
C PHE A 22 -35.87 4.86 -16.26
N THR A 23 -36.21 6.07 -15.82
CA THR A 23 -35.25 7.12 -15.57
C THR A 23 -34.83 7.06 -14.12
N LEU A 24 -33.52 6.87 -13.89
CA LEU A 24 -32.92 6.94 -12.58
C LEU A 24 -32.17 8.26 -12.43
N THR A 25 -32.59 9.11 -11.51
CA THR A 25 -31.84 10.31 -11.15
C THR A 25 -30.97 10.00 -9.94
N ILE A 26 -29.66 10.01 -10.12
CA ILE A 26 -28.69 9.77 -9.04
C ILE A 26 -28.16 11.14 -8.60
N PRO A 27 -28.50 11.62 -7.38
CA PRO A 27 -27.94 12.87 -6.88
C PRO A 27 -26.43 12.74 -6.69
N GLY A 28 -25.68 13.78 -7.08
CA GLY A 28 -24.23 13.84 -6.91
C GLY A 28 -23.41 13.17 -8.02
N VAL A 29 -24.03 12.76 -9.13
CA VAL A 29 -23.27 12.33 -10.32
C VAL A 29 -22.52 13.53 -10.88
N VAL A 30 -21.20 13.41 -10.96
CA VAL A 30 -20.35 14.39 -11.64
C VAL A 30 -20.40 14.07 -13.15
N ASP A 31 -20.90 15.02 -13.95
CA ASP A 31 -20.96 14.88 -15.41
C ASP A 31 -19.57 15.16 -16.01
N VAL A 32 -18.72 14.13 -15.99
CA VAL A 32 -17.37 14.18 -16.55
C VAL A 32 -17.18 13.02 -17.52
N SER A 33 -16.86 13.33 -18.76
CA SER A 33 -16.49 12.30 -19.72
C SER A 33 -15.09 11.75 -19.46
N SER A 34 -14.80 10.53 -19.92
CA SER A 34 -13.46 9.96 -19.87
C SER A 34 -12.41 10.83 -20.57
N THR A 35 -12.81 11.55 -21.62
CA THR A 35 -11.94 12.47 -22.36
C THR A 35 -11.61 13.70 -21.52
N ASP A 36 -12.62 14.31 -20.90
CA ASP A 36 -12.42 15.47 -20.03
C ASP A 36 -11.55 15.12 -18.81
N LEU A 37 -11.81 13.96 -18.19
CA LEU A 37 -11.01 13.50 -17.05
C LEU A 37 -9.53 13.33 -17.44
N ARG A 38 -9.21 12.78 -18.60
CA ARG A 38 -7.82 12.66 -19.07
C ARG A 38 -7.15 14.03 -19.25
N ILE A 39 -7.88 15.01 -19.78
CA ILE A 39 -7.40 16.39 -19.94
C ILE A 39 -7.17 17.04 -18.56
N MET A 40 -8.07 16.82 -17.61
CA MET A 40 -7.94 17.30 -16.24
C MET A 40 -6.71 16.71 -15.55
N LEU A 41 -6.51 15.40 -15.67
CA LEU A 41 -5.36 14.69 -15.08
C LEU A 41 -4.02 15.20 -15.59
N ALA A 42 -3.93 15.53 -16.89
CA ALA A 42 -2.73 16.16 -17.48
C ALA A 42 -2.38 17.51 -16.83
N LYS A 43 -3.37 18.18 -16.23
CA LYS A 43 -3.23 19.46 -15.51
C LYS A 43 -3.09 19.30 -13.99
N GLY A 44 -3.10 18.06 -13.49
CA GLY A 44 -3.13 17.77 -12.04
C GLY A 44 -4.48 17.98 -11.37
N GLU A 45 -5.56 18.02 -12.16
CA GLU A 45 -6.94 18.19 -11.71
C GLU A 45 -7.71 16.85 -11.74
N GLY A 46 -8.93 16.79 -11.18
CA GLY A 46 -9.80 15.60 -11.27
C GLY A 46 -9.37 14.40 -10.42
N VAL A 47 -8.38 14.55 -9.57
CA VAL A 47 -7.82 13.45 -8.72
C VAL A 47 -8.88 12.83 -7.82
N ASN A 48 -9.79 13.65 -7.29
CA ASN A 48 -10.90 13.23 -6.43
C ASN A 48 -12.01 12.44 -7.15
N LEU A 49 -11.93 12.35 -8.48
CA LEU A 49 -12.88 11.59 -9.31
C LEU A 49 -12.43 10.13 -9.51
N LEU A 50 -11.27 9.76 -8.98
CA LEU A 50 -10.69 8.43 -9.12
C LEU A 50 -10.43 7.78 -7.76
N PRO A 51 -10.55 6.46 -7.67
CA PRO A 51 -9.99 5.72 -6.52
C PRO A 51 -8.49 6.01 -6.39
N PRO A 52 -7.96 6.21 -5.17
CA PRO A 52 -6.55 6.58 -4.98
C PRO A 52 -5.54 5.67 -5.69
N ALA A 53 -5.73 4.35 -5.62
CA ALA A 53 -4.83 3.40 -6.28
C ALA A 53 -4.85 3.51 -7.82
N VAL A 54 -5.98 3.91 -8.42
CA VAL A 54 -6.10 4.15 -9.88
C VAL A 54 -5.33 5.42 -10.25
N TYR A 55 -5.50 6.50 -9.50
CA TYR A 55 -4.71 7.71 -9.69
C TYR A 55 -3.22 7.47 -9.52
N GLY A 56 -2.84 6.73 -8.49
CA GLY A 56 -1.46 6.32 -8.26
C GLY A 56 -0.86 5.50 -9.41
N TYR A 57 -1.64 4.60 -10.00
CA TYR A 57 -1.23 3.86 -11.20
C TYR A 57 -0.99 4.80 -12.39
N ILE A 58 -1.89 5.76 -12.61
CA ILE A 58 -1.75 6.76 -13.67
C ILE A 58 -0.46 7.58 -13.51
N LEU A 59 -0.16 8.03 -12.29
CA LEU A 59 1.07 8.76 -12.00
C LEU A 59 2.32 7.90 -12.22
N ARG A 60 2.31 6.66 -11.72
CA ARG A 60 3.42 5.73 -11.83
C ARG A 60 3.78 5.40 -13.27
N GLU A 61 2.78 5.19 -14.11
CA GLU A 61 2.95 4.82 -15.53
C GLU A 61 3.04 6.06 -16.45
N GLY A 62 2.94 7.28 -15.91
CA GLY A 62 2.97 8.51 -16.70
C GLY A 62 1.85 8.61 -17.74
N LEU A 63 0.66 8.04 -17.44
CA LEU A 63 -0.45 8.01 -18.36
C LEU A 63 -1.11 9.37 -18.51
N TYR A 64 -1.75 9.60 -19.64
CA TYR A 64 -2.55 10.79 -19.95
C TYR A 64 -1.79 12.12 -19.83
N GLY A 65 -0.46 12.09 -20.05
CA GLY A 65 0.39 13.28 -19.96
C GLY A 65 0.77 13.69 -18.52
N THR A 66 0.45 12.88 -17.52
CA THR A 66 0.94 13.11 -16.16
C THR A 66 2.45 12.91 -16.09
N ARG A 67 3.12 13.73 -15.29
CA ARG A 67 4.57 13.63 -15.06
C ARG A 67 4.82 13.72 -13.56
N ALA A 68 5.27 12.63 -12.97
CA ALA A 68 5.63 12.57 -11.56
C ALA A 68 7.08 12.15 -11.42
N ASP A 69 7.85 12.89 -10.63
CA ASP A 69 9.18 12.44 -10.19
C ASP A 69 8.97 11.51 -8.99
N LEU A 70 9.02 10.20 -9.23
CA LEU A 70 8.75 9.20 -8.20
C LEU A 70 9.74 9.26 -7.03
N LYS A 71 10.95 9.81 -7.24
CA LYS A 71 11.94 10.00 -6.17
C LYS A 71 11.67 11.22 -5.30
N ARG A 72 10.73 12.08 -5.68
CA ARG A 72 10.42 13.33 -4.98
C ARG A 72 8.92 13.57 -4.83
N LEU A 73 8.15 12.48 -4.69
CA LEU A 73 6.71 12.60 -4.54
C LEU A 73 6.34 13.27 -3.22
N PRO A 74 5.49 14.30 -3.24
CA PRO A 74 4.86 14.76 -2.02
C PRO A 74 3.94 13.66 -1.47
N LEU A 75 3.72 13.61 -0.16
CA LEU A 75 2.92 12.56 0.49
C LEU A 75 1.54 12.35 -0.15
N ARG A 76 0.89 13.42 -0.58
CA ARG A 76 -0.44 13.36 -1.26
C ARG A 76 -0.41 12.51 -2.55
N GLU A 77 0.74 12.38 -3.19
CA GLU A 77 0.96 11.59 -4.40
C GLU A 77 1.66 10.26 -4.10
N LEU A 78 2.57 10.23 -3.13
CA LEU A 78 3.23 9.01 -2.67
C LEU A 78 2.21 7.95 -2.21
N ARG A 79 1.24 8.35 -1.37
CA ARG A 79 0.23 7.40 -0.86
C ARG A 79 -0.56 6.74 -2.01
N PRO A 80 -1.20 7.45 -2.95
CA PRO A 80 -1.85 6.82 -4.11
C PRO A 80 -0.92 5.92 -4.92
N VAL A 81 0.32 6.35 -5.16
CA VAL A 81 1.30 5.56 -5.92
C VAL A 81 1.65 4.28 -5.18
N ALA A 82 1.95 4.33 -3.87
CA ALA A 82 2.21 3.15 -3.06
C ALA A 82 1.02 2.16 -3.10
N LEU A 83 -0.22 2.65 -2.96
CA LEU A 83 -1.43 1.84 -3.04
C LEU A 83 -1.61 1.15 -4.39
N SER A 84 -1.10 1.73 -5.49
CA SER A 84 -1.18 1.14 -6.83
C SER A 84 -0.34 -0.13 -7.00
N TYR A 85 0.62 -0.36 -6.12
CA TYR A 85 1.42 -1.59 -6.09
C TYR A 85 0.69 -2.76 -5.43
N LEU A 86 -0.41 -2.53 -4.72
CA LEU A 86 -1.09 -3.51 -3.88
C LEU A 86 -2.25 -4.21 -4.61
N LYS A 87 -2.63 -5.40 -4.10
CA LYS A 87 -3.96 -5.95 -4.36
C LYS A 87 -4.99 -5.21 -3.49
N ASN A 88 -6.19 -4.94 -4.00
CA ASN A 88 -7.22 -4.16 -3.30
C ASN A 88 -7.46 -4.61 -1.85
N LYS A 89 -7.47 -5.93 -1.60
CA LYS A 89 -7.65 -6.49 -0.26
C LYS A 89 -6.54 -6.15 0.74
N ARG A 90 -5.36 -5.69 0.25
CA ARG A 90 -4.21 -5.32 1.09
C ARG A 90 -4.21 -3.84 1.44
N ILE A 91 -4.99 -3.01 0.75
CA ILE A 91 -5.03 -1.56 0.97
C ILE A 91 -5.42 -1.20 2.42
N PRO A 92 -6.48 -1.77 3.04
CA PRO A 92 -6.83 -1.45 4.42
C PRO A 92 -5.70 -1.74 5.41
N HIS A 93 -4.99 -2.85 5.22
CA HIS A 93 -3.84 -3.21 6.03
C HIS A 93 -2.71 -2.18 5.94
N VAL A 94 -2.28 -1.81 4.73
CA VAL A 94 -1.18 -0.85 4.56
C VAL A 94 -1.54 0.53 5.12
N LEU A 95 -2.79 0.97 4.97
CA LEU A 95 -3.27 2.21 5.59
C LEU A 95 -3.35 2.09 7.12
N GLY A 96 -3.72 0.92 7.65
CA GLY A 96 -3.67 0.62 9.09
C GLY A 96 -2.24 0.64 9.63
N THR A 97 -1.31 0.01 8.91
CA THR A 97 0.13 0.01 9.25
C THR A 97 0.70 1.44 9.23
N GLU A 98 0.33 2.27 8.24
CA GLU A 98 0.74 3.69 8.21
C GLU A 98 0.27 4.43 9.46
N GLN A 99 -1.00 4.28 9.83
CA GLN A 99 -1.55 4.95 11.02
C GLN A 99 -0.87 4.49 12.30
N GLU A 100 -0.61 3.19 12.42
CA GLU A 100 0.00 2.61 13.60
C GLU A 100 1.49 2.99 13.71
N ALA A 101 2.21 2.99 12.58
CA ALA A 101 3.60 3.45 12.52
C ALA A 101 3.75 4.91 12.96
N ILE A 102 2.84 5.79 12.54
CA ILE A 102 2.80 7.19 12.99
C ILE A 102 2.62 7.27 14.50
N ARG A 103 1.65 6.55 15.07
CA ARG A 103 1.36 6.57 16.52
C ARG A 103 2.55 6.07 17.34
N LEU A 104 3.17 4.98 16.91
CA LEU A 104 4.36 4.46 17.58
C LEU A 104 5.55 5.40 17.43
N ALA A 105 5.76 6.00 16.23
CA ALA A 105 6.83 6.97 16.02
C ALA A 105 6.66 8.22 16.91
N GLU A 106 5.46 8.79 16.98
CA GLU A 106 5.16 9.93 17.88
C GLU A 106 5.40 9.58 19.35
N ARG A 107 4.99 8.38 19.77
CA ARG A 107 5.12 7.94 21.16
C ARG A 107 6.57 7.75 21.60
N TYR A 108 7.40 7.18 20.73
CA TYR A 108 8.78 6.79 21.06
C TYR A 108 9.84 7.73 20.50
N GLY A 109 9.45 8.78 19.79
CA GLY A 109 10.38 9.79 19.26
C GLY A 109 11.13 9.36 18.00
N ALA A 110 10.57 8.44 17.21
CA ALA A 110 11.08 8.15 15.87
C ALA A 110 10.64 9.22 14.86
N ASP A 111 11.32 9.30 13.73
CA ASP A 111 10.92 10.19 12.64
C ASP A 111 9.58 9.75 12.03
N VAL A 112 8.55 10.56 12.24
CA VAL A 112 7.16 10.28 11.82
C VAL A 112 7.03 10.20 10.31
N GLU A 113 7.73 11.06 9.55
CA GLU A 113 7.65 11.04 8.09
C GLU A 113 8.38 9.82 7.51
N LYS A 114 9.52 9.42 8.07
CA LYS A 114 10.19 8.18 7.71
C LYS A 114 9.33 6.95 8.04
N ALA A 115 8.70 6.92 9.22
CA ALA A 115 7.80 5.84 9.61
C ALA A 115 6.60 5.72 8.63
N ARG A 116 6.03 6.85 8.25
CA ARG A 116 4.94 6.92 7.27
C ARG A 116 5.35 6.37 5.91
N VAL A 117 6.50 6.83 5.38
CA VAL A 117 7.01 6.39 4.07
C VAL A 117 7.33 4.90 4.08
N ALA A 118 8.03 4.41 5.12
CA ALA A 118 8.35 3.00 5.27
C ALA A 118 7.09 2.12 5.34
N ALA A 119 6.09 2.52 6.14
CA ALA A 119 4.83 1.81 6.26
C ALA A 119 4.03 1.76 4.95
N LEU A 120 4.00 2.85 4.17
CA LEU A 120 3.33 2.87 2.86
C LEU A 120 4.00 1.94 1.85
N LEU A 121 5.31 1.76 1.92
CA LEU A 121 6.09 1.03 0.91
C LEU A 121 6.46 -0.41 1.33
N HIS A 122 6.30 -0.81 2.62
CA HIS A 122 6.79 -2.10 3.12
C HIS A 122 6.31 -3.31 2.31
N ASP A 123 5.08 -3.26 1.83
CA ASP A 123 4.41 -4.35 1.11
C ASP A 123 4.32 -4.14 -0.42
N CYS A 124 5.05 -3.17 -1.00
CA CYS A 124 4.88 -2.79 -2.42
C CYS A 124 5.14 -3.94 -3.42
N THR A 125 5.89 -4.96 -3.03
CA THR A 125 6.15 -6.17 -3.85
C THR A 125 5.36 -7.40 -3.38
N LYS A 126 4.53 -7.31 -2.34
CA LYS A 126 3.78 -8.44 -1.74
C LYS A 126 2.83 -9.16 -2.71
N LYS A 127 2.42 -8.51 -3.78
CA LYS A 127 1.53 -9.12 -4.79
C LYS A 127 2.26 -10.05 -5.76
N LEU A 128 3.58 -9.96 -5.85
CA LEU A 128 4.41 -10.68 -6.80
C LEU A 128 4.50 -12.17 -6.44
N ASN A 129 4.58 -13.01 -7.44
CA ASN A 129 4.81 -14.44 -7.26
C ASN A 129 6.30 -14.76 -7.05
N MET A 130 6.65 -16.04 -6.86
CA MET A 130 8.03 -16.46 -6.58
C MET A 130 8.99 -16.10 -7.72
N GLU A 131 8.60 -16.32 -8.96
CA GLU A 131 9.43 -16.04 -10.14
C GLU A 131 9.73 -14.53 -10.25
N GLU A 132 8.71 -13.69 -10.13
CA GLU A 132 8.83 -12.24 -10.13
C GLU A 132 9.71 -11.73 -8.98
N GLN A 133 9.60 -12.33 -7.79
CA GLN A 133 10.43 -11.99 -6.63
C GLN A 133 11.90 -12.36 -6.88
N LEU A 134 12.17 -13.57 -7.38
CA LEU A 134 13.53 -14.02 -7.68
C LEU A 134 14.18 -13.20 -8.81
N GLU A 135 13.40 -12.81 -9.83
CA GLU A 135 13.87 -11.89 -10.87
C GLU A 135 14.31 -10.54 -10.27
N LEU A 136 13.52 -9.98 -9.35
CA LEU A 136 13.90 -8.74 -8.65
C LEU A 136 15.15 -8.96 -7.78
N CYS A 137 15.26 -10.08 -7.08
CA CYS A 137 16.47 -10.39 -6.33
C CYS A 137 17.71 -10.43 -7.22
N GLY A 138 17.61 -11.07 -8.40
CA GLY A 138 18.69 -11.07 -9.38
C GLY A 138 19.03 -9.67 -9.90
N ARG A 139 18.01 -8.87 -10.25
CA ARG A 139 18.18 -7.48 -10.72
C ARG A 139 18.90 -6.58 -9.73
N TYR A 140 18.60 -6.72 -8.44
CA TYR A 140 19.16 -5.88 -7.38
C TYR A 140 20.37 -6.52 -6.66
N GLY A 141 20.83 -7.69 -7.12
CA GLY A 141 21.99 -8.38 -6.53
C GLY A 141 21.73 -8.84 -5.08
N ILE A 142 20.46 -9.14 -4.72
CA ILE A 142 20.08 -9.57 -3.39
C ILE A 142 20.52 -11.03 -3.21
N GLN A 143 21.41 -11.25 -2.25
CA GLN A 143 21.84 -12.60 -1.89
C GLN A 143 20.79 -13.27 -1.01
N LEU A 144 20.40 -14.49 -1.37
CA LEU A 144 19.42 -15.30 -0.66
C LEU A 144 20.10 -16.57 -0.15
N ASP A 145 19.79 -16.95 1.08
CA ASP A 145 20.14 -18.25 1.60
C ASP A 145 19.20 -19.35 1.06
N GLU A 146 19.46 -20.63 1.44
CA GLU A 146 18.68 -21.78 0.96
C GLU A 146 17.21 -21.75 1.43
N LEU A 147 16.94 -21.18 2.61
CA LEU A 147 15.60 -21.05 3.16
C LEU A 147 14.82 -19.95 2.41
N GLU A 148 15.45 -18.80 2.24
CA GLU A 148 14.86 -17.65 1.55
C GLU A 148 14.48 -17.97 0.10
N GLN A 149 15.31 -18.76 -0.61
CA GLN A 149 15.01 -19.19 -1.98
C GLN A 149 13.70 -19.99 -2.11
N LYS A 150 13.17 -20.52 -1.02
CA LYS A 150 11.93 -21.31 -0.96
C LYS A 150 10.81 -20.60 -0.24
N ALA A 151 11.10 -19.49 0.45
CA ALA A 151 10.19 -18.78 1.34
C ALA A 151 9.66 -17.48 0.72
N LEU A 152 8.73 -17.57 -0.23
CA LEU A 152 8.10 -16.41 -0.89
C LEU A 152 7.68 -15.31 0.10
N LYS A 153 7.21 -15.68 1.28
CA LYS A 153 6.74 -14.72 2.30
C LYS A 153 7.86 -13.81 2.81
N LEU A 154 9.12 -14.20 2.72
CA LEU A 154 10.27 -13.41 3.19
C LEU A 154 10.81 -12.46 2.12
N LEU A 155 10.71 -12.84 0.85
CA LEU A 155 11.33 -12.10 -0.26
C LEU A 155 10.77 -10.70 -0.45
N HIS A 156 9.47 -10.50 -0.18
CA HIS A 156 8.84 -9.20 -0.43
C HIS A 156 9.43 -8.06 0.43
N ALA A 157 9.97 -8.35 1.59
CA ALA A 157 10.63 -7.34 2.41
C ALA A 157 11.91 -6.82 1.73
N LYS A 158 12.75 -7.74 1.25
CA LYS A 158 14.01 -7.43 0.57
C LYS A 158 13.78 -6.73 -0.77
N THR A 159 12.91 -7.30 -1.61
CA THR A 159 12.59 -6.71 -2.92
C THR A 159 11.79 -5.41 -2.80
N GLY A 160 10.94 -5.29 -1.78
CA GLY A 160 10.23 -4.05 -1.44
C GLY A 160 11.19 -2.92 -1.05
N ALA A 161 12.16 -3.22 -0.20
CA ALA A 161 13.22 -2.27 0.16
C ALA A 161 14.04 -1.82 -1.05
N ALA A 162 14.41 -2.76 -1.94
CA ALA A 162 15.14 -2.45 -3.16
C ALA A 162 14.32 -1.53 -4.10
N ILE A 163 13.03 -1.83 -4.32
CA ILE A 163 12.12 -0.96 -5.09
C ILE A 163 11.95 0.40 -4.40
N ALA A 164 11.82 0.45 -3.08
CA ALA A 164 11.69 1.71 -2.35
C ALA A 164 12.93 2.62 -2.57
N ARG A 165 14.13 2.05 -2.56
CA ARG A 165 15.38 2.79 -2.83
C ARG A 165 15.50 3.22 -4.28
N ASP A 166 15.31 2.31 -5.22
CA ASP A 166 15.55 2.57 -6.64
C ASP A 166 14.47 3.50 -7.24
N VAL A 167 13.21 3.21 -6.99
CA VAL A 167 12.07 3.93 -7.59
C VAL A 167 11.71 5.19 -6.80
N PHE A 168 11.70 5.11 -5.46
CA PHE A 168 11.24 6.21 -4.62
C PHE A 168 12.37 7.00 -3.97
N GLY A 169 13.64 6.57 -4.10
CA GLY A 169 14.80 7.30 -3.60
C GLY A 169 14.85 7.40 -2.07
N VAL A 170 14.29 6.42 -1.35
CA VAL A 170 14.34 6.40 0.11
C VAL A 170 15.76 6.26 0.64
N ASP A 171 16.01 6.82 1.82
CA ASP A 171 17.29 6.71 2.52
C ASP A 171 17.52 5.32 3.15
N ASP A 172 18.69 5.12 3.73
CA ASP A 172 19.08 3.85 4.32
C ASP A 172 18.25 3.47 5.54
N GLU A 173 17.74 4.42 6.32
CA GLU A 173 16.91 4.14 7.48
C GLU A 173 15.56 3.55 7.06
N ILE A 174 14.90 4.18 6.07
CA ILE A 174 13.63 3.68 5.50
C ILE A 174 13.86 2.34 4.79
N TYR A 175 14.95 2.22 4.02
CA TYR A 175 15.31 0.97 3.36
C TYR A 175 15.44 -0.18 4.36
N ASN A 176 16.19 0.01 5.43
CA ASN A 176 16.40 -1.03 6.44
C ASN A 176 15.11 -1.36 7.18
N ALA A 177 14.29 -0.37 7.53
CA ALA A 177 12.99 -0.61 8.15
C ALA A 177 12.08 -1.49 7.27
N ILE A 178 12.08 -1.27 5.95
CA ILE A 178 11.35 -2.13 5.00
C ILE A 178 12.03 -3.50 4.89
N TRP A 179 13.36 -3.56 4.79
CA TRP A 179 14.10 -4.81 4.63
C TRP A 179 13.86 -5.81 5.76
N TRP A 180 13.80 -5.33 7.01
CA TRP A 180 13.72 -6.15 8.20
C TRP A 180 12.31 -6.31 8.78
N HIS A 181 11.28 -5.75 8.15
CA HIS A 181 9.93 -5.74 8.72
C HIS A 181 9.29 -7.13 8.90
N THR A 182 9.80 -8.18 8.24
CA THR A 182 9.25 -9.54 8.35
C THR A 182 10.01 -10.42 9.33
N THR A 183 11.32 -10.27 9.41
CA THR A 183 12.20 -11.17 10.19
C THR A 183 12.77 -10.51 11.44
N GLY A 184 12.85 -9.19 11.44
CA GLY A 184 13.70 -8.50 12.39
C GLY A 184 15.17 -8.88 12.24
N HIS A 185 16.02 -8.34 13.09
CA HIS A 185 17.43 -8.70 13.24
C HIS A 185 17.97 -8.25 14.60
N ALA A 186 19.20 -8.67 14.97
CA ALA A 186 19.85 -8.16 16.17
C ALA A 186 20.12 -6.65 16.06
N HIS A 187 19.91 -5.91 17.15
CA HIS A 187 20.15 -4.46 17.24
C HIS A 187 19.32 -3.59 16.29
N MET A 188 18.04 -3.93 16.11
CA MET A 188 17.10 -3.10 15.34
C MET A 188 17.10 -1.65 15.84
N THR A 189 17.14 -0.72 14.89
CA THR A 189 16.94 0.71 15.14
C THR A 189 15.51 1.00 15.59
N LEU A 190 15.28 2.19 16.13
CA LEU A 190 13.94 2.59 16.57
C LEU A 190 12.92 2.54 15.42
N LEU A 191 13.29 3.01 14.22
CA LEU A 191 12.42 2.98 13.05
C LEU A 191 12.10 1.55 12.60
N GLU A 192 13.08 0.65 12.60
CA GLU A 192 12.88 -0.76 12.26
C GLU A 192 11.89 -1.44 13.23
N LYS A 193 12.04 -1.20 14.55
CA LYS A 193 11.10 -1.70 15.57
C LYS A 193 9.69 -1.17 15.37
N VAL A 194 9.55 0.13 15.07
CA VAL A 194 8.27 0.79 14.79
C VAL A 194 7.58 0.12 13.60
N ILE A 195 8.29 -0.10 12.48
CA ILE A 195 7.68 -0.68 11.28
C ILE A 195 7.33 -2.16 11.48
N TYR A 196 8.22 -2.94 12.10
CA TYR A 196 7.95 -4.34 12.42
C TYR A 196 6.68 -4.49 13.26
N LEU A 197 6.56 -3.71 14.33
CA LEU A 197 5.41 -3.77 15.23
C LEU A 197 4.16 -3.17 14.60
N ALA A 198 4.26 -2.07 13.86
CA ALA A 198 3.11 -1.46 13.20
C ALA A 198 2.44 -2.41 12.20
N ASP A 199 3.23 -3.16 11.39
CA ASP A 199 2.70 -4.21 10.51
C ASP A 199 2.00 -5.32 11.31
N TYR A 200 2.55 -5.68 12.47
CA TYR A 200 2.08 -6.80 13.27
C TYR A 200 0.83 -6.49 14.09
N ILE A 201 0.65 -5.23 14.55
CA ILE A 201 -0.43 -4.83 15.48
C ILE A 201 -1.47 -3.89 14.88
N GLU A 202 -1.37 -3.52 13.60
CA GLU A 202 -2.30 -2.57 12.97
C GLU A 202 -3.78 -2.95 13.20
N PRO A 203 -4.73 -1.98 13.14
CA PRO A 203 -6.11 -2.19 13.63
C PRO A 203 -6.88 -3.35 12.98
N SER A 204 -6.56 -3.74 11.72
CA SER A 204 -7.25 -4.84 11.05
C SER A 204 -6.71 -6.23 11.43
N ARG A 205 -5.60 -6.30 12.16
CA ARG A 205 -5.05 -7.57 12.66
C ARG A 205 -5.96 -8.16 13.73
N ASN A 206 -6.30 -9.44 13.54
CA ASN A 206 -7.15 -10.20 14.45
C ASN A 206 -6.60 -11.61 14.60
N PHE A 207 -5.80 -11.85 15.62
CA PHE A 207 -5.26 -13.15 16.00
C PHE A 207 -5.19 -13.26 17.52
N PRO A 208 -5.11 -14.48 18.09
CA PRO A 208 -5.03 -14.66 19.54
C PRO A 208 -3.85 -13.89 20.15
N GLY A 209 -4.11 -13.06 21.16
CA GLY A 209 -3.08 -12.29 21.85
C GLY A 209 -2.76 -10.91 21.27
N VAL A 210 -3.31 -10.51 20.10
CA VAL A 210 -3.01 -9.22 19.46
C VAL A 210 -3.32 -8.03 20.35
N ASP A 211 -4.40 -8.05 21.14
CA ASP A 211 -4.75 -6.93 22.03
C ASP A 211 -3.79 -6.82 23.21
N LYS A 212 -3.29 -7.96 23.71
CA LYS A 212 -2.23 -7.97 24.72
C LYS A 212 -0.94 -7.39 24.15
N LEU A 213 -0.56 -7.80 22.94
CA LEU A 213 0.63 -7.29 22.25
C LEU A 213 0.51 -5.78 22.00
N ARG A 214 -0.65 -5.28 21.54
CA ARG A 214 -0.91 -3.83 21.40
C ARG A 214 -0.66 -3.09 22.70
N ALA A 215 -1.24 -3.58 23.81
CA ALA A 215 -1.07 -2.96 25.12
C ALA A 215 0.40 -2.91 25.56
N VAL A 216 1.17 -3.96 25.33
CA VAL A 216 2.61 -4.02 25.61
C VAL A 216 3.38 -3.04 24.73
N CYS A 217 3.13 -3.02 23.41
CA CYS A 217 3.79 -2.10 22.47
C CYS A 217 3.60 -0.63 22.83
N TYR A 218 2.46 -0.26 23.41
CA TYR A 218 2.21 1.11 23.87
C TYR A 218 2.78 1.41 25.27
N LYS A 219 3.21 0.41 26.02
CA LYS A 219 3.87 0.58 27.31
C LYS A 219 5.39 0.62 27.15
N ASP A 220 5.94 -0.35 26.45
CA ASP A 220 7.37 -0.51 26.19
C ASP A 220 7.56 -1.17 24.81
N LEU A 221 8.28 -0.46 23.92
CA LEU A 221 8.46 -0.92 22.54
C LEU A 221 9.35 -2.17 22.43
N ASP A 222 10.36 -2.27 23.31
CA ASP A 222 11.31 -3.39 23.30
C ASP A 222 10.67 -4.65 23.88
N GLU A 223 9.87 -4.52 24.94
CA GLU A 223 9.03 -5.62 25.45
C GLU A 223 8.01 -6.06 24.40
N GLY A 224 7.39 -5.11 23.67
CA GLY A 224 6.48 -5.38 22.57
C GLY A 224 7.16 -6.13 21.43
N LEU A 225 8.37 -5.71 21.05
CA LEU A 225 9.16 -6.38 20.01
C LEU A 225 9.51 -7.81 20.43
N LEU A 226 9.99 -8.01 21.64
CA LEU A 226 10.33 -9.36 22.15
C LEU A 226 9.10 -10.26 22.13
N MET A 227 7.98 -9.81 22.68
CA MET A 227 6.72 -10.55 22.65
C MET A 227 6.26 -10.89 21.22
N GLY A 228 6.34 -9.93 20.27
CA GLY A 228 5.97 -10.15 18.88
C GLY A 228 6.86 -11.18 18.18
N LEU A 229 8.16 -11.16 18.44
CA LEU A 229 9.11 -12.15 17.92
C LEU A 229 8.85 -13.54 18.50
N GLU A 230 8.60 -13.65 19.82
CA GLU A 230 8.24 -14.90 20.48
C GLU A 230 6.97 -15.51 19.87
N MET A 231 5.91 -14.71 19.71
CA MET A 231 4.66 -15.16 19.07
C MET A 231 4.87 -15.64 17.63
N THR A 232 5.75 -14.98 16.87
CA THR A 232 6.10 -15.41 15.50
C THR A 232 6.82 -16.77 15.51
N ILE A 233 7.77 -16.98 16.43
CA ILE A 233 8.52 -18.24 16.56
C ILE A 233 7.57 -19.38 16.99
N GLU A 234 6.66 -19.12 17.92
CA GLU A 234 5.65 -20.09 18.35
C GLU A 234 4.76 -20.51 17.17
N GLU A 235 4.21 -19.54 16.41
CA GLU A 235 3.39 -19.81 15.23
C GLU A 235 4.14 -20.63 14.16
N MET A 236 5.41 -20.30 13.89
CA MET A 236 6.22 -21.05 12.93
C MET A 236 6.49 -22.47 13.40
N THR A 237 6.76 -22.65 14.69
CA THR A 237 7.01 -23.97 15.29
C THR A 237 5.77 -24.86 15.24
N GLU A 238 4.59 -24.31 15.54
CA GLU A 238 3.30 -25.03 15.46
C GLU A 238 2.95 -25.43 14.01
N MET A 239 3.35 -24.62 13.02
CA MET A 239 3.15 -24.93 11.60
C MET A 239 4.18 -25.96 11.06
N GLY A 240 5.17 -26.37 11.84
CA GLY A 240 6.21 -27.33 11.44
C GLY A 240 7.25 -26.74 10.48
N ASN A 241 7.47 -25.44 10.57
CA ASN A 241 8.49 -24.71 9.78
C ASN A 241 9.74 -24.42 10.62
#